data_3f59e6f3d26003ef667dfdb41ffbc5d5
#
_entry.id   3f59e6f3d26003ef667dfdb41ffbc5d5
#
_cell.length_a   1.000
_cell.length_b   1.000
_cell.length_c   1.000
_cell.angle_alpha   90.00
_cell.angle_beta   90.00
_cell.angle_gamma   90.00
#
_symmetry.space_group_name_H-M   'P 1'
#
loop_
_entity.id
_entity.type
_entity.pdbx_description
1 polymer ?
#
loop_
_entity_poly.entity_id
_entity_poly.type
_entity_poly.pdbx_seq_one_letter_code
_entity_poly.pdbx_strand_id
1 'polypeptide(L)'
;MKSLPADGSSPMASMESFLQKPLPETIEDLEKEVAVISEMQTLCEKKIREHISSENIEEGIVFPQEIHELHQQKNMLETHKQYRRVRINRLRQYKGI
;
A
#
# COMPACT_ATOMS: atom_id res chain seq x y z
N MET A 1 20.72 -19.03 -0.42
CA MET A 1 20.31 -18.40 -0.38
C MET A 1 19.82 -17.63 -0.57
N LYS A 2 19.74 -17.68 -0.59
CA LYS A 2 19.24 -16.85 -0.73
C LYS A 2 18.57 -16.13 -0.57
N SER A 3 18.43 -16.14 -0.44
CA SER A 3 17.80 -15.33 -0.30
C SER A 3 17.25 -14.69 -0.18
N LEU A 4 17.23 -14.77 -0.08
CA LEU A 4 16.72 -14.05 -0.06
C LEU A 4 16.22 -13.46 0.45
N PRO A 5 16.33 -14.06 0.70
CA PRO A 5 15.72 -13.38 1.69
C PRO A 5 15.64 -12.02 1.68
N ALA A 6 16.46 -11.66 1.49
CA ALA A 6 16.44 -10.27 1.54
C ALA A 6 15.25 -9.71 0.90
N ASP A 7 14.90 -10.34 -0.08
CA ASP A 7 13.78 -9.88 -0.80
C ASP A 7 12.53 -10.04 -0.05
N GLY A 8 12.36 -11.13 0.57
CA GLY A 8 11.17 -11.34 1.36
C GLY A 8 11.13 -10.49 2.59
N SER A 9 12.26 -9.94 2.99
CA SER A 9 12.32 -9.17 4.21
C SER A 9 11.87 -7.74 4.03
N SER A 10 11.68 -7.26 2.80
CA SER A 10 11.26 -5.88 2.57
C SER A 10 9.80 -5.83 2.16
N PRO A 11 8.91 -5.33 3.05
CA PRO A 11 7.50 -5.17 2.68
C PRO A 11 7.33 -4.22 1.49
N MET A 12 8.21 -3.26 1.37
CA MET A 12 8.17 -2.30 0.27
C MET A 12 8.39 -3.00 -1.07
N ALA A 13 9.36 -3.92 -1.14
CA ALA A 13 9.64 -4.62 -2.38
C ALA A 13 8.46 -5.49 -2.80
N SER A 14 7.83 -6.18 -1.85
CA SER A 14 6.64 -6.97 -2.16
C SER A 14 5.49 -6.12 -2.63
N MET A 15 5.30 -4.96 -2.01
CA MET A 15 4.28 -4.02 -2.38
C MET A 15 4.51 -3.49 -3.79
N GLU A 16 5.74 -3.11 -4.10
CA GLU A 16 6.06 -2.60 -5.43
C GLU A 16 5.80 -3.63 -6.51
N SER A 17 6.20 -4.88 -6.27
CA SER A 17 5.93 -5.95 -7.20
C SER A 17 4.45 -6.11 -7.46
N PHE A 18 3.65 -6.08 -6.39
CA PHE A 18 2.20 -6.19 -6.51
C PHE A 18 1.63 -5.03 -7.33
N LEU A 19 2.07 -3.81 -7.06
CA LEU A 19 1.52 -2.63 -7.71
C LEU A 19 1.93 -2.50 -9.16
N GLN A 20 3.08 -3.07 -9.55
CA GLN A 20 3.58 -2.98 -10.91
C GLN A 20 2.96 -4.01 -11.85
N LYS A 21 2.22 -4.97 -11.31
CA LYS A 21 1.56 -5.95 -12.16
C LYS A 21 0.52 -5.26 -13.04
N PRO A 22 0.28 -5.79 -14.26
CA PRO A 22 -0.80 -5.25 -15.07
C PRO A 22 -2.12 -5.30 -14.30
N LEU A 23 -2.99 -4.33 -14.56
CA LEU A 23 -4.29 -4.31 -13.90
C LEU A 23 -5.14 -5.47 -14.37
N PRO A 24 -5.89 -6.11 -13.47
CA PRO A 24 -6.82 -7.15 -13.87
C PRO A 24 -7.88 -6.62 -14.82
N GLU A 25 -8.48 -7.53 -15.56
CA GLU A 25 -9.48 -7.16 -16.55
C GLU A 25 -10.90 -7.44 -16.09
N THR A 26 -11.07 -7.98 -14.88
CA THR A 26 -12.40 -8.25 -14.33
C THR A 26 -12.65 -7.40 -13.10
N ILE A 27 -13.91 -7.03 -12.91
CA ILE A 27 -14.31 -6.24 -11.76
C ILE A 27 -14.00 -7.00 -10.46
N GLU A 28 -14.27 -8.30 -10.44
CA GLU A 28 -14.03 -9.11 -9.26
C GLU A 28 -12.58 -9.06 -8.81
N ASP A 29 -11.65 -9.25 -9.75
CA ASP A 29 -10.23 -9.23 -9.41
C ASP A 29 -9.77 -7.85 -9.02
N LEU A 30 -10.28 -6.81 -9.67
CA LEU A 30 -9.96 -5.43 -9.31
C LEU A 30 -10.43 -5.12 -7.90
N GLU A 31 -11.62 -5.58 -7.53
CA GLU A 31 -12.14 -5.34 -6.19
C GLU A 31 -11.31 -6.06 -5.13
N LYS A 32 -10.82 -7.25 -5.45
CA LYS A 32 -9.93 -7.97 -4.54
C LYS A 32 -8.64 -7.19 -4.32
N GLU A 33 -8.09 -6.60 -5.38
CA GLU A 33 -6.86 -5.82 -5.24
C GLU A 33 -7.10 -4.53 -4.47
N VAL A 34 -8.25 -3.89 -4.66
CA VAL A 34 -8.60 -2.72 -3.86
C VAL A 34 -8.63 -3.08 -2.37
N ALA A 35 -9.20 -4.26 -2.04
CA ALA A 35 -9.25 -4.70 -0.66
C ALA A 35 -7.85 -4.92 -0.09
N VAL A 36 -6.96 -5.55 -0.86
CA VAL A 36 -5.58 -5.77 -0.42
C VAL A 36 -4.87 -4.44 -0.19
N ILE A 37 -5.03 -3.49 -1.11
CA ILE A 37 -4.41 -2.17 -0.98
C ILE A 37 -4.95 -1.46 0.26
N SER A 38 -6.25 -1.56 0.53
CA SER A 38 -6.85 -0.95 1.71
C SER A 38 -6.27 -1.52 2.99
N GLU A 39 -6.01 -2.83 3.03
CA GLU A 39 -5.36 -3.45 4.17
C GLU A 39 -3.93 -2.94 4.35
N MET A 40 -3.20 -2.78 3.25
CA MET A 40 -1.85 -2.22 3.31
C MET A 40 -1.86 -0.80 3.86
N GLN A 41 -2.84 0.02 3.45
CA GLN A 41 -3.00 1.37 3.96
C GLN A 41 -3.26 1.36 5.48
N THR A 42 -4.10 0.45 5.93
CA THR A 42 -4.39 0.32 7.35
C THR A 42 -3.14 -0.05 8.14
N LEU A 43 -2.32 -0.95 7.58
CA LEU A 43 -1.06 -1.32 8.23
C LEU A 43 -0.09 -0.13 8.30
N CYS A 44 -0.03 0.67 7.25
CA CYS A 44 0.80 1.88 7.25
C CYS A 44 0.35 2.84 8.35
N GLU A 45 -0.97 3.04 8.48
CA GLU A 45 -1.51 3.90 9.52
C GLU A 45 -1.19 3.39 10.91
N LYS A 46 -1.30 2.08 11.09
CA LYS A 46 -0.96 1.48 12.38
C LYS A 46 0.51 1.71 12.72
N LYS A 47 1.39 1.49 11.76
CA LYS A 47 2.83 1.68 11.99
C LYS A 47 3.16 3.14 12.27
N ILE A 48 2.50 4.07 11.59
CA ILE A 48 2.68 5.48 11.86
C ILE A 48 2.32 5.79 13.32
N ARG A 49 1.17 5.30 13.77
CA ARG A 49 0.74 5.53 15.14
C ARG A 49 1.71 4.90 16.14
N GLU A 50 2.23 3.71 15.83
CA GLU A 50 3.18 3.04 16.70
C GLU A 50 4.48 3.84 16.84
N HIS A 51 4.97 4.37 15.72
CA HIS A 51 6.17 5.19 15.77
C HIS A 51 5.95 6.46 16.55
N ILE A 52 4.81 7.13 16.34
CA ILE A 52 4.50 8.35 17.07
C ILE A 52 4.39 8.06 18.56
N SER A 53 3.74 6.96 18.93
CA SER A 53 3.60 6.57 20.33
C SER A 53 4.93 6.22 20.99
N SER A 54 5.90 5.78 20.19
CA SER A 54 7.21 5.39 20.71
C SER A 54 8.19 6.56 20.77
N GLU A 55 7.81 7.72 20.25
CA GLU A 55 8.70 8.88 20.31
C GLU A 55 8.81 9.43 21.73
N ASN A 56 10.02 9.85 22.08
CA ASN A 56 10.28 10.47 23.37
C ASN A 56 11.25 11.61 23.11
N ILE A 57 10.70 12.81 23.02
CA ILE A 57 11.47 14.00 22.65
C ILE A 57 12.52 14.32 23.71
N GLU A 58 12.19 14.08 24.97
CA GLU A 58 13.14 14.38 26.05
C GLU A 58 14.39 13.51 25.98
N GLU A 59 14.26 12.27 25.48
CA GLU A 59 15.39 11.39 25.34
C GLU A 59 15.96 11.42 23.91
N GLY A 60 15.40 12.27 23.06
CA GLY A 60 15.87 12.38 21.69
C GLY A 60 15.44 11.22 20.78
N ILE A 61 14.43 10.46 21.19
CA ILE A 61 13.94 9.33 20.41
C ILE A 61 12.82 9.82 19.51
N VAL A 62 13.11 9.95 18.23
CA VAL A 62 12.12 10.38 17.24
C VAL A 62 12.33 9.57 15.96
N PHE A 63 11.28 9.46 15.14
CA PHE A 63 11.29 8.65 13.93
C PHE A 63 10.76 9.44 12.72
N PRO A 64 11.29 10.64 12.46
CA PRO A 64 10.72 11.47 11.39
C PRO A 64 10.85 10.84 10.00
N GLN A 65 11.96 10.18 9.71
CA GLN A 65 12.17 9.58 8.41
C GLN A 65 11.26 8.37 8.21
N GLU A 66 11.15 7.53 9.23
CA GLU A 66 10.30 6.34 9.16
C GLU A 66 8.84 6.73 8.97
N ILE A 67 8.39 7.74 9.72
CA ILE A 67 7.02 8.24 9.60
C ILE A 67 6.78 8.83 8.21
N HIS A 68 7.75 9.59 7.71
CA HIS A 68 7.64 10.19 6.38
C HIS A 68 7.53 9.13 5.29
N GLU A 69 8.35 8.08 5.38
CA GLU A 69 8.32 7.00 4.40
C GLU A 69 6.99 6.27 4.42
N LEU A 70 6.43 6.06 5.61
CA LEU A 70 5.13 5.40 5.73
C LEU A 70 4.02 6.25 5.12
N HIS A 71 4.08 7.57 5.30
CA HIS A 71 3.12 8.47 4.67
C HIS A 71 3.24 8.42 3.14
N GLN A 72 4.46 8.35 2.63
CA GLN A 72 4.67 8.23 1.18
C GLN A 72 4.11 6.93 0.65
N GLN A 73 4.33 5.83 1.36
CA GLN A 73 3.78 4.53 0.98
C GLN A 73 2.25 4.57 0.96
N LYS A 74 1.67 5.17 1.99
CA LYS A 74 0.22 5.28 2.08
C LYS A 74 -0.35 6.06 0.91
N ASN A 75 0.30 7.17 0.55
CA ASN A 75 -0.14 8.00 -0.57
C ASN A 75 0.00 7.26 -1.90
N MET A 76 1.08 6.53 -2.09
CA MET A 76 1.27 5.72 -3.29
C MET A 76 0.18 4.66 -3.40
N LEU A 77 -0.14 4.01 -2.30
CA LEU A 77 -1.21 3.02 -2.26
C LEU A 77 -2.55 3.63 -2.65
N GLU A 78 -2.81 4.85 -2.19
CA GLU A 78 -4.05 5.53 -2.53
C GLU A 78 -4.14 5.76 -4.04
N THR A 79 -3.05 6.18 -4.66
CA THR A 79 -3.01 6.39 -6.11
C THR A 79 -3.33 5.09 -6.86
N HIS A 80 -2.71 4.00 -6.46
CA HIS A 80 -2.94 2.71 -7.11
C HIS A 80 -4.35 2.19 -6.87
N LYS A 81 -4.91 2.49 -5.70
CA LYS A 81 -6.30 2.14 -5.42
C LYS A 81 -7.24 2.89 -6.38
N GLN A 82 -6.96 4.17 -6.61
CA GLN A 82 -7.79 4.96 -7.51
C GLN A 82 -7.71 4.48 -8.95
N TYR A 83 -6.53 4.03 -9.40
CA TYR A 83 -6.42 3.43 -10.74
C TYR A 83 -7.39 2.26 -10.90
N ARG A 84 -7.47 1.42 -9.90
CA ARG A 84 -8.34 0.25 -9.94
C ARG A 84 -9.81 0.63 -9.88
N ARG A 85 -10.15 1.61 -9.08
CA ARG A 85 -11.53 2.11 -8.98
C ARG A 85 -12.01 2.72 -10.28
N VAL A 86 -11.14 3.48 -10.94
CA VAL A 86 -11.48 4.05 -12.24
C VAL A 86 -11.75 2.95 -13.25
N ARG A 87 -10.91 1.91 -13.27
CA ARG A 87 -11.09 0.81 -14.20
C ARG A 87 -12.38 0.04 -13.89
N ILE A 88 -12.69 -0.17 -12.62
CA ILE A 88 -13.94 -0.81 -12.21
C ILE A 88 -15.13 -0.03 -12.77
N ASN A 89 -15.11 1.30 -12.59
CA ASN A 89 -16.20 2.15 -13.08
C ASN A 89 -16.37 2.05 -14.58
N ARG A 90 -15.26 2.04 -15.31
CA ARG A 90 -15.31 1.89 -16.77
C ARG A 90 -15.90 0.55 -17.18
N LEU A 91 -15.51 -0.51 -16.53
CA LEU A 91 -16.02 -1.84 -16.85
C LEU A 91 -17.51 -1.94 -16.52
N ARG A 92 -17.94 -1.31 -15.43
CA ARG A 92 -19.37 -1.26 -15.10
C ARG A 92 -20.17 -0.51 -16.15
N GLN A 93 -19.64 0.60 -16.63
CA GLN A 93 -20.30 1.36 -17.68
C GLN A 93 -20.45 0.54 -18.97
N TYR A 94 -19.40 -0.18 -19.33
CA TYR A 94 -19.46 -1.05 -20.49
C TYR A 94 -20.56 -2.10 -20.36
N LYS A 95 -20.67 -2.70 -19.19
CA LYS A 95 -21.66 -3.75 -18.96
C LYS A 95 -23.07 -3.19 -18.79
N GLY A 96 -23.16 -1.93 -18.44
CA GLY A 96 -24.46 -1.30 -18.28
C GLY A 96 -25.15 -0.90 -19.58
N ILE A 97 -24.45 -1.04 -20.68
CA ILE A 97 -25.01 -0.79 -22.00
C ILE A 97 -25.65 -2.06 -22.59
#